data_4b22b5a829d3622a555b01b60fbdc76b
#
_entry.id   4b22b5a829d3622a555b01b60fbdc76b
#
_cell.length_a   1.000
_cell.length_b   1.000
_cell.length_c   1.000
_cell.angle_alpha   90.00
_cell.angle_beta   90.00
_cell.angle_gamma   90.00
#
_symmetry.space_group_name_H-M   'P 1'
#
loop_
_entity.id
_entity.type
_entity.pdbx_description
1 polymer ?
#
loop_
_entity_poly.entity_id
_entity_poly.type
_entity_poly.pdbx_seq_one_letter_code
_entity_poly.pdbx_strand_id
1 'polypeptide(L)'
;MSDSVLYMSMSLDGFIAGPNDDVGNPGGDRFMRLHEWYGFQGTPPNTKGTGWGAHFMDEGHATGAVVAGRRTAEQAGHWGGNHHGVPIFVVSHNSPGPEAVNYPLVTYVNDGVASAMTQAKAAANGKNVMMHGGTLAQQALQAGVLDELQIHQIPVLFGAGRRLFDVLPERIELEIVRVIDTPDATHIRYRVVKD
;
A
#
# COMPACT_ATOMS: atom_id res chain seq x y z
N MET A 1 -11.38 -16.86 2.77
CA MET A 1 -10.85 -16.41 1.45
C MET A 1 -9.84 -15.31 1.75
N SER A 2 -8.80 -15.17 0.95
CA SER A 2 -7.78 -14.12 1.13
C SER A 2 -8.32 -12.79 0.57
N ASP A 3 -8.43 -11.76 1.40
CA ASP A 3 -8.81 -10.43 0.94
C ASP A 3 -7.58 -9.69 0.40
N SER A 4 -7.77 -8.90 -0.63
CA SER A 4 -6.78 -7.94 -1.12
C SER A 4 -7.03 -6.58 -0.46
N VAL A 5 -6.00 -6.05 0.21
CA VAL A 5 -6.10 -4.85 1.03
C VAL A 5 -5.09 -3.82 0.57
N LEU A 6 -5.56 -2.68 0.05
CA LEU A 6 -4.70 -1.52 -0.16
C LEU A 6 -4.28 -0.96 1.20
N TYR A 7 -2.99 -0.75 1.40
CA TYR A 7 -2.43 -0.23 2.64
C TYR A 7 -1.59 1.03 2.34
N MET A 8 -2.17 2.21 2.62
CA MET A 8 -1.54 3.48 2.21
C MET A 8 -1.75 4.59 3.23
N SER A 9 -0.68 5.34 3.49
CA SER A 9 -0.76 6.64 4.14
C SER A 9 -1.08 7.73 3.12
N MET A 10 -1.93 8.68 3.50
CA MET A 10 -2.43 9.73 2.61
C MET A 10 -2.60 11.04 3.37
N SER A 11 -2.22 12.16 2.77
CA SER A 11 -2.56 13.50 3.27
C SER A 11 -4.07 13.75 3.22
N LEU A 12 -4.56 14.72 3.98
CA LEU A 12 -5.98 15.09 3.98
C LEU A 12 -6.49 15.48 2.58
N ASP A 13 -5.63 16.09 1.76
CA ASP A 13 -5.94 16.47 0.38
C ASP A 13 -5.62 15.39 -0.66
N GLY A 14 -5.37 14.14 -0.23
CA GLY A 14 -5.36 12.95 -1.09
C GLY A 14 -4.01 12.58 -1.71
N PHE A 15 -2.89 13.14 -1.24
CA PHE A 15 -1.57 12.82 -1.77
C PHE A 15 -0.90 11.70 -0.98
N ILE A 16 -0.22 10.81 -1.70
CA ILE A 16 0.57 9.67 -1.17
C ILE A 16 2.07 9.86 -1.37
N ALA A 17 2.45 10.88 -2.10
CA ALA A 17 3.83 11.31 -2.31
C ALA A 17 3.84 12.83 -2.52
N GLY A 18 4.93 13.47 -2.16
CA GLY A 18 5.14 14.90 -2.38
C GLY A 18 5.53 15.22 -3.83
N PRO A 19 5.72 16.50 -4.16
CA PRO A 19 6.34 16.90 -5.43
C PRO A 19 7.79 16.41 -5.52
N ASN A 20 8.36 16.46 -6.74
CA ASN A 20 9.73 16.00 -7.01
C ASN A 20 10.00 14.53 -6.64
N ASP A 21 8.97 13.69 -6.74
CA ASP A 21 9.04 12.26 -6.50
C ASP A 21 9.76 11.55 -7.65
N ASP A 22 11.02 11.16 -7.42
CA ASP A 22 11.89 10.44 -8.36
C ASP A 22 12.81 9.42 -7.66
N VAL A 23 13.72 8.79 -8.41
CA VAL A 23 14.68 7.79 -7.87
C VAL A 23 15.65 8.39 -6.85
N GLY A 24 16.01 9.66 -7.01
CA GLY A 24 16.91 10.38 -6.10
C GLY A 24 16.20 10.95 -4.89
N ASN A 25 14.87 11.09 -4.97
CA ASN A 25 14.01 11.60 -3.91
C ASN A 25 12.75 10.72 -3.77
N PRO A 26 12.88 9.48 -3.26
CA PRO A 26 11.79 8.52 -3.18
C PRO A 26 10.62 9.01 -2.36
N GLY A 27 9.44 9.05 -2.97
CA GLY A 27 8.22 9.58 -2.35
C GLY A 27 8.10 11.09 -2.40
N GLY A 28 9.13 11.81 -2.90
CA GLY A 28 9.10 13.25 -3.06
C GLY A 28 9.30 14.04 -1.77
N ASP A 29 9.19 15.35 -1.90
CA ASP A 29 9.40 16.27 -0.79
C ASP A 29 8.40 16.02 0.34
N ARG A 30 8.90 16.00 1.58
CA ARG A 30 8.11 15.77 2.81
C ARG A 30 7.39 14.42 2.89
N PHE A 31 7.72 13.46 2.05
CA PHE A 31 7.13 12.12 2.08
C PHE A 31 7.13 11.49 3.47
N MET A 32 8.19 11.67 4.24
CA MET A 32 8.34 11.10 5.58
C MET A 32 7.23 11.55 6.54
N ARG A 33 6.64 12.73 6.35
CA ARG A 33 5.49 13.20 7.15
C ARG A 33 4.30 12.24 7.10
N LEU A 34 4.12 11.53 5.99
CA LEU A 34 3.05 10.53 5.85
C LEU A 34 3.32 9.25 6.64
N HIS A 35 4.55 9.06 7.16
CA HIS A 35 5.01 7.81 7.77
C HIS A 35 5.41 7.94 9.24
N GLU A 36 5.36 9.16 9.81
CA GLU A 36 5.72 9.42 11.22
C GLU A 36 4.82 8.65 12.20
N TRP A 37 3.56 8.45 11.87
CA TRP A 37 2.56 7.81 12.71
C TRP A 37 2.91 6.37 13.15
N TYR A 38 3.68 5.63 12.38
CA TYR A 38 4.06 4.26 12.74
C TYR A 38 5.50 4.10 13.23
N GLY A 39 6.21 5.21 13.45
CA GLY A 39 7.53 5.19 14.03
C GLY A 39 8.65 4.85 13.04
N PHE A 40 8.57 5.38 11.84
CA PHE A 40 9.62 5.24 10.85
C PHE A 40 10.96 5.81 11.37
N GLN A 41 12.09 5.18 11.01
CA GLN A 41 13.45 5.53 11.45
C GLN A 41 13.73 5.35 12.96
N GLY A 42 13.07 4.36 13.59
CA GLY A 42 13.37 4.01 14.99
C GLY A 42 12.61 4.79 16.05
N THR A 43 11.75 5.73 15.63
CA THR A 43 10.79 6.36 16.54
C THR A 43 9.62 5.42 16.75
N PRO A 44 9.29 4.97 17.97
CA PRO A 44 8.14 4.13 18.21
C PRO A 44 6.83 4.81 17.78
N PRO A 45 5.87 4.07 17.21
CA PRO A 45 4.55 4.65 16.89
C PRO A 45 3.88 5.22 18.13
N ASN A 46 3.27 6.40 17.99
CA ASN A 46 2.47 6.99 19.06
C ASN A 46 1.10 6.32 19.15
N THR A 47 1.10 5.10 19.67
CA THR A 47 -0.12 4.28 19.79
C THR A 47 -0.77 4.33 21.17
N LYS A 48 -0.28 5.20 22.05
CA LYS A 48 -0.66 5.27 23.46
C LYS A 48 -2.17 5.49 23.63
N GLY A 49 -2.82 4.53 24.26
CA GLY A 49 -4.25 4.62 24.60
C GLY A 49 -5.22 4.37 23.43
N THR A 50 -4.74 4.07 22.22
CA THR A 50 -5.60 3.94 21.02
C THR A 50 -5.91 2.50 20.61
N GLY A 51 -5.14 1.52 21.10
CA GLY A 51 -5.22 0.13 20.64
C GLY A 51 -4.63 -0.10 19.23
N TRP A 52 -4.20 0.97 18.53
CA TRP A 52 -3.68 0.86 17.16
C TRP A 52 -2.45 -0.03 17.05
N GLY A 53 -1.55 -0.02 18.03
CA GLY A 53 -0.36 -0.87 18.01
C GLY A 53 -0.67 -2.35 17.84
N ALA A 54 -1.70 -2.85 18.52
CA ALA A 54 -2.18 -4.22 18.36
C ALA A 54 -2.72 -4.46 16.95
N HIS A 55 -3.58 -3.57 16.44
CA HIS A 55 -4.11 -3.69 15.08
C HIS A 55 -3.04 -3.64 14.00
N PHE A 56 -2.02 -2.79 14.15
CA PHE A 56 -0.89 -2.73 13.23
C PHE A 56 -0.13 -4.06 13.15
N MET A 57 0.14 -4.68 14.30
CA MET A 57 0.79 -6.00 14.37
C MET A 57 -0.10 -7.09 13.79
N ASP A 58 -1.39 -7.08 14.09
CA ASP A 58 -2.36 -8.05 13.58
C ASP A 58 -2.48 -7.97 12.05
N GLU A 59 -2.49 -6.78 11.47
CA GLU A 59 -2.52 -6.58 10.02
C GLU A 59 -1.25 -7.09 9.34
N GLY A 60 -0.07 -6.87 9.95
CA GLY A 60 1.18 -7.46 9.50
C GLY A 60 1.15 -8.99 9.53
N HIS A 61 0.68 -9.59 10.63
CA HIS A 61 0.55 -11.04 10.79
C HIS A 61 -0.51 -11.65 9.85
N ALA A 62 -1.55 -10.89 9.51
CA ALA A 62 -2.60 -11.31 8.59
C ALA A 62 -2.15 -11.25 7.11
N THR A 63 -0.99 -10.66 6.81
CA THR A 63 -0.45 -10.55 5.46
C THR A 63 0.27 -11.84 5.06
N GLY A 64 -0.06 -12.39 3.90
CA GLY A 64 0.55 -13.60 3.35
C GLY A 64 1.27 -13.39 2.01
N ALA A 65 1.02 -12.26 1.34
CA ALA A 65 1.73 -11.81 0.15
C ALA A 65 1.61 -10.29 -0.01
N VAL A 66 2.51 -9.70 -0.78
CA VAL A 66 2.48 -8.27 -1.12
C VAL A 66 2.39 -8.09 -2.62
N VAL A 67 1.56 -7.15 -3.08
CA VAL A 67 1.51 -6.70 -4.48
C VAL A 67 1.85 -5.22 -4.53
N ALA A 68 2.80 -4.83 -5.37
CA ALA A 68 3.22 -3.45 -5.50
C ALA A 68 3.37 -3.03 -6.96
N GLY A 69 3.13 -1.75 -7.25
CA GLY A 69 3.51 -1.17 -8.54
C GLY A 69 5.04 -1.03 -8.62
N ARG A 70 5.58 -1.14 -9.84
CA ARG A 70 7.03 -1.05 -10.09
C ARG A 70 7.67 0.16 -9.42
N ARG A 71 7.11 1.38 -9.64
CA ARG A 71 7.67 2.60 -9.07
C ARG A 71 7.76 2.53 -7.54
N THR A 72 6.70 2.07 -6.88
CA THR A 72 6.67 1.91 -5.43
C THR A 72 7.72 0.91 -4.95
N ALA A 73 7.84 -0.24 -5.63
CA ALA A 73 8.82 -1.26 -5.28
C ALA A 73 10.26 -0.76 -5.46
N GLU A 74 10.57 -0.12 -6.60
CA GLU A 74 11.91 0.41 -6.88
C GLU A 74 12.30 1.52 -5.89
N GLN A 75 11.40 2.47 -5.60
CA GLN A 75 11.67 3.55 -4.65
C GLN A 75 11.80 3.05 -3.20
N ALA A 76 11.09 1.99 -2.85
CA ALA A 76 11.25 1.32 -1.55
C ALA A 76 12.47 0.37 -1.50
N GLY A 77 13.30 0.32 -2.56
CA GLY A 77 14.41 -0.62 -2.67
C GLY A 77 13.94 -2.07 -2.56
N HIS A 78 12.73 -2.37 -3.06
CA HIS A 78 12.05 -3.67 -2.90
C HIS A 78 12.01 -4.16 -1.45
N TRP A 79 12.05 -3.23 -0.49
CA TRP A 79 12.16 -3.52 0.97
C TRP A 79 13.34 -4.44 1.30
N GLY A 80 14.45 -4.31 0.54
CA GLY A 80 15.59 -5.23 0.67
C GLY A 80 15.28 -6.68 0.31
N GLY A 81 14.25 -6.90 -0.51
CA GLY A 81 13.77 -8.22 -0.91
C GLY A 81 12.91 -8.93 0.16
N ASN A 82 12.54 -8.23 1.22
CA ASN A 82 11.78 -8.80 2.34
C ASN A 82 10.75 -7.82 2.90
N HIS A 83 9.48 -8.09 2.66
CA HIS A 83 8.36 -7.36 3.26
C HIS A 83 7.51 -8.34 4.08
N HIS A 84 7.56 -8.26 5.39
CA HIS A 84 6.92 -9.21 6.32
C HIS A 84 7.33 -10.69 6.15
N GLY A 85 8.43 -10.99 5.47
CA GLY A 85 8.85 -12.38 5.21
C GLY A 85 7.99 -13.14 4.22
N VAL A 86 7.19 -12.45 3.40
CA VAL A 86 6.24 -13.05 2.45
C VAL A 86 6.58 -12.70 1.00
N PRO A 87 6.07 -13.46 0.00
CA PRO A 87 6.28 -13.17 -1.41
C PRO A 87 5.80 -11.77 -1.81
N ILE A 88 6.59 -11.11 -2.67
CA ILE A 88 6.33 -9.79 -3.22
C ILE A 88 6.13 -9.90 -4.73
N PHE A 89 4.98 -9.48 -5.23
CA PHE A 89 4.65 -9.46 -6.66
C PHE A 89 4.68 -8.01 -7.15
N VAL A 90 5.57 -7.72 -8.09
CA VAL A 90 5.75 -6.37 -8.66
C VAL A 90 5.11 -6.31 -10.03
N VAL A 91 4.02 -5.54 -10.16
CA VAL A 91 3.35 -5.33 -11.45
C VAL A 91 4.15 -4.35 -12.31
N SER A 92 4.60 -4.80 -13.47
CA SER A 92 5.46 -4.03 -14.36
C SER A 92 5.37 -4.52 -15.80
N HIS A 93 5.40 -3.61 -16.76
CA HIS A 93 5.56 -3.95 -18.19
C HIS A 93 7.01 -4.28 -18.57
N ASN A 94 7.96 -3.99 -17.67
CA ASN A 94 9.39 -4.20 -17.91
C ASN A 94 9.92 -5.32 -17.00
N SER A 95 11.01 -5.93 -17.42
CA SER A 95 11.77 -6.88 -16.61
C SER A 95 12.34 -6.22 -15.35
N PRO A 96 12.65 -6.99 -14.30
CA PRO A 96 13.27 -6.48 -13.08
C PRO A 96 14.63 -5.82 -13.39
N GLY A 97 14.94 -4.75 -12.68
CA GLY A 97 16.28 -4.17 -12.67
C GLY A 97 17.28 -5.11 -11.99
N PRO A 98 18.60 -4.85 -12.18
CA PRO A 98 19.67 -5.73 -11.68
C PRO A 98 19.62 -5.94 -10.15
N GLU A 99 19.10 -4.99 -9.40
CA GLU A 99 18.98 -5.09 -7.95
C GLU A 99 17.95 -6.14 -7.51
N ALA A 100 16.83 -6.22 -8.25
CA ALA A 100 15.72 -7.12 -7.89
C ALA A 100 15.97 -8.58 -8.27
N VAL A 101 16.88 -8.86 -9.19
CA VAL A 101 17.18 -10.22 -9.70
C VAL A 101 17.64 -11.16 -8.59
N ASN A 102 18.26 -10.64 -7.55
CA ASN A 102 18.81 -11.43 -6.45
C ASN A 102 17.86 -11.60 -5.25
N TYR A 103 16.64 -11.07 -5.32
CA TYR A 103 15.68 -11.17 -4.23
C TYR A 103 14.74 -12.38 -4.43
N PRO A 104 14.92 -13.48 -3.66
CA PRO A 104 14.20 -14.73 -3.90
C PRO A 104 12.69 -14.63 -3.66
N LEU A 105 12.24 -13.65 -2.88
CA LEU A 105 10.82 -13.42 -2.61
C LEU A 105 10.18 -12.42 -3.59
N VAL A 106 10.93 -11.80 -4.51
CA VAL A 106 10.42 -10.81 -5.44
C VAL A 106 10.17 -11.41 -6.82
N THR A 107 8.94 -11.33 -7.28
CA THR A 107 8.52 -11.78 -8.62
C THR A 107 7.93 -10.62 -9.40
N TYR A 108 8.44 -10.37 -10.60
CA TYR A 108 7.85 -9.39 -11.52
C TYR A 108 6.76 -10.05 -12.36
N VAL A 109 5.60 -9.39 -12.44
CA VAL A 109 4.41 -9.86 -13.16
C VAL A 109 4.09 -8.87 -14.27
N ASN A 110 4.13 -9.34 -15.53
CA ASN A 110 4.05 -8.47 -16.71
C ASN A 110 2.67 -8.48 -17.39
N ASP A 111 1.78 -9.33 -16.95
CA ASP A 111 0.44 -9.54 -17.52
C ASP A 111 -0.69 -8.88 -16.71
N GLY A 112 -0.32 -7.89 -15.88
CA GLY A 112 -1.25 -6.97 -15.25
C GLY A 112 -1.64 -7.30 -13.82
N VAL A 113 -2.45 -6.41 -13.22
CA VAL A 113 -2.80 -6.45 -11.81
C VAL A 113 -3.67 -7.66 -11.44
N ALA A 114 -4.56 -8.09 -12.33
CA ALA A 114 -5.42 -9.23 -12.07
C ALA A 114 -4.62 -10.55 -11.95
N SER A 115 -3.64 -10.74 -12.83
CA SER A 115 -2.72 -11.87 -12.76
C SER A 115 -1.86 -11.83 -11.50
N ALA A 116 -1.26 -10.67 -11.20
CA ALA A 116 -0.47 -10.49 -9.99
C ALA A 116 -1.29 -10.80 -8.73
N MET A 117 -2.54 -10.34 -8.66
CA MET A 117 -3.43 -10.62 -7.54
C MET A 117 -3.77 -12.10 -7.42
N THR A 118 -4.01 -12.78 -8.53
CA THR A 118 -4.27 -14.23 -8.56
C THR A 118 -3.06 -15.00 -8.01
N GLN A 119 -1.86 -14.69 -8.48
CA GLN A 119 -0.62 -15.31 -8.01
C GLN A 119 -0.37 -15.02 -6.53
N ALA A 120 -0.58 -13.77 -6.10
CA ALA A 120 -0.40 -13.36 -4.72
C ALA A 120 -1.39 -14.07 -3.77
N LYS A 121 -2.69 -14.16 -4.14
CA LYS A 121 -3.70 -14.88 -3.34
C LYS A 121 -3.36 -16.38 -3.24
N ALA A 122 -2.84 -16.99 -4.30
CA ALA A 122 -2.38 -18.38 -4.27
C ALA A 122 -1.18 -18.56 -3.31
N ALA A 123 -0.24 -17.63 -3.31
CA ALA A 123 0.95 -17.66 -2.44
C ALA A 123 0.65 -17.30 -0.98
N ALA A 124 -0.43 -16.58 -0.72
CA ALA A 124 -0.75 -16.03 0.60
C ALA A 124 -1.18 -17.08 1.65
N ASN A 125 -1.36 -18.34 1.27
CA ASN A 125 -1.74 -19.45 2.18
C ASN A 125 -2.98 -19.14 3.04
N GLY A 126 -4.01 -18.54 2.44
CA GLY A 126 -5.25 -18.19 3.13
C GLY A 126 -5.22 -16.86 3.88
N LYS A 127 -4.06 -16.21 3.99
CA LYS A 127 -3.91 -14.86 4.54
C LYS A 127 -4.24 -13.78 3.50
N ASN A 128 -4.28 -12.53 3.93
CA ASN A 128 -4.56 -11.40 3.06
C ASN A 128 -3.37 -11.04 2.15
N VAL A 129 -3.69 -10.38 1.04
CA VAL A 129 -2.70 -9.78 0.14
C VAL A 129 -2.67 -8.28 0.40
N MET A 130 -1.53 -7.78 0.87
CA MET A 130 -1.30 -6.34 1.07
C MET A 130 -0.91 -5.71 -0.27
N MET A 131 -1.49 -4.56 -0.59
CA MET A 131 -1.19 -3.84 -1.82
C MET A 131 -0.63 -2.44 -1.54
N HIS A 132 0.35 -2.02 -2.34
CA HIS A 132 0.93 -0.67 -2.29
C HIS A 132 0.99 -0.01 -3.66
N GLY A 133 0.72 1.31 -3.71
CA GLY A 133 0.88 2.16 -4.89
C GLY A 133 -0.44 2.68 -5.46
N GLY A 134 -0.47 3.98 -5.80
CA GLY A 134 -1.69 4.67 -6.23
C GLY A 134 -2.20 4.21 -7.60
N THR A 135 -1.36 4.23 -8.64
CA THR A 135 -1.76 3.77 -9.98
C THR A 135 -2.21 2.31 -9.95
N LEU A 136 -1.51 1.46 -9.20
CA LEU A 136 -1.88 0.06 -9.06
C LEU A 136 -3.21 -0.11 -8.34
N ALA A 137 -3.49 0.69 -7.30
CA ALA A 137 -4.77 0.68 -6.59
C ALA A 137 -5.94 1.03 -7.52
N GLN A 138 -5.77 2.06 -8.36
CA GLN A 138 -6.79 2.44 -9.34
C GLN A 138 -7.03 1.32 -10.37
N GLN A 139 -5.98 0.69 -10.88
CA GLN A 139 -6.09 -0.47 -11.78
C GLN A 139 -6.77 -1.67 -11.10
N ALA A 140 -6.47 -1.92 -9.83
CA ALA A 140 -7.06 -3.03 -9.09
C ALA A 140 -8.56 -2.80 -8.79
N LEU A 141 -8.96 -1.57 -8.52
CA LEU A 141 -10.37 -1.18 -8.40
C LEU A 141 -11.10 -1.39 -9.72
N GLN A 142 -10.55 -0.90 -10.84
CA GLN A 142 -11.13 -1.08 -12.18
C GLN A 142 -11.25 -2.55 -12.60
N ALA A 143 -10.28 -3.37 -12.20
CA ALA A 143 -10.29 -4.80 -12.46
C ALA A 143 -11.15 -5.62 -11.48
N GLY A 144 -11.78 -4.98 -10.48
CA GLY A 144 -12.60 -5.65 -9.46
C GLY A 144 -11.83 -6.58 -8.53
N VAL A 145 -10.49 -6.45 -8.47
CA VAL A 145 -9.62 -7.36 -7.70
C VAL A 145 -9.13 -6.78 -6.37
N LEU A 146 -9.59 -5.59 -5.99
CA LEU A 146 -9.35 -5.00 -4.68
C LEU A 146 -10.60 -5.17 -3.81
N ASP A 147 -10.42 -5.74 -2.60
CA ASP A 147 -11.52 -6.03 -1.69
C ASP A 147 -11.67 -4.95 -0.62
N GLU A 148 -10.55 -4.44 -0.08
CA GLU A 148 -10.58 -3.48 1.01
C GLU A 148 -9.47 -2.42 0.87
N LEU A 149 -9.70 -1.26 1.49
CA LEU A 149 -8.72 -0.17 1.60
C LEU A 149 -8.46 0.12 3.08
N GLN A 150 -7.21 0.05 3.51
CA GLN A 150 -6.74 0.56 4.80
C GLN A 150 -6.02 1.87 4.54
N ILE A 151 -6.67 2.98 4.85
CA ILE A 151 -6.14 4.33 4.65
C ILE A 151 -5.72 4.92 6.00
N HIS A 152 -4.49 5.38 6.07
CA HIS A 152 -3.98 6.17 7.20
C HIS A 152 -4.02 7.63 6.77
N GLN A 153 -5.06 8.34 7.17
CA GLN A 153 -5.25 9.75 6.84
C GLN A 153 -4.45 10.62 7.80
N ILE A 154 -3.43 11.28 7.27
CA ILE A 154 -2.51 12.11 8.04
C ILE A 154 -3.04 13.55 8.07
N PRO A 155 -3.06 14.23 9.24
CA PRO A 155 -3.54 15.61 9.37
C PRO A 155 -2.52 16.61 8.80
N VAL A 156 -2.36 16.58 7.48
CA VAL A 156 -1.48 17.47 6.70
C VAL A 156 -2.06 17.71 5.32
N LEU A 157 -1.84 18.89 4.77
CA LEU A 157 -2.13 19.24 3.38
C LEU A 157 -0.81 19.35 2.62
N PHE A 158 -0.67 18.60 1.53
CA PHE A 158 0.53 18.62 0.69
C PHE A 158 0.43 19.66 -0.42
N GLY A 159 -0.77 19.90 -0.95
CA GLY A 159 -1.02 20.88 -2.01
C GLY A 159 -0.54 20.45 -3.40
N ALA A 160 0.50 19.61 -3.48
CA ALA A 160 1.07 19.08 -4.71
C ALA A 160 1.68 17.70 -4.48
N GLY A 161 1.90 16.96 -5.57
CA GLY A 161 2.50 15.63 -5.52
C GLY A 161 1.67 14.59 -6.27
N ARG A 162 1.75 13.33 -5.82
CA ARG A 162 1.03 12.20 -6.42
C ARG A 162 -0.19 11.85 -5.59
N ARG A 163 -1.37 11.89 -6.21
CA ARG A 163 -2.62 11.49 -5.56
C ARG A 163 -2.78 9.97 -5.50
N LEU A 164 -3.47 9.49 -4.46
CA LEU A 164 -3.88 8.08 -4.36
C LEU A 164 -4.94 7.78 -5.43
N PHE A 165 -5.96 8.61 -5.48
CA PHE A 165 -7.00 8.54 -6.49
C PHE A 165 -6.99 9.82 -7.33
N ASP A 166 -6.96 9.63 -8.63
CA ASP A 166 -7.05 10.71 -9.60
C ASP A 166 -8.45 10.68 -10.24
N VAL A 167 -8.55 10.40 -11.52
CA VAL A 167 -9.84 10.24 -12.17
C VAL A 167 -10.14 8.75 -12.32
N LEU A 168 -11.14 8.27 -11.60
CA LEU A 168 -11.68 6.93 -11.79
C LEU A 168 -12.76 6.97 -12.88
N PRO A 169 -12.85 5.93 -13.75
CA PRO A 169 -13.79 5.93 -14.88
C PRO A 169 -15.25 5.86 -14.43
N GLU A 170 -15.49 5.38 -13.23
CA GLU A 170 -16.83 5.20 -12.66
C GLU A 170 -16.82 5.37 -11.15
N ARG A 171 -18.03 5.58 -10.61
CA ARG A 171 -18.23 5.66 -9.17
C ARG A 171 -18.01 4.29 -8.53
N ILE A 172 -17.27 4.26 -7.43
CA ILE A 172 -17.05 3.07 -6.60
C ILE A 172 -17.59 3.35 -5.21
N GLU A 173 -18.52 2.52 -4.75
CA GLU A 173 -19.07 2.64 -3.41
C GLU A 173 -18.17 1.93 -2.41
N LEU A 174 -18.03 2.55 -1.24
CA LEU A 174 -17.24 2.05 -0.13
C LEU A 174 -18.10 1.98 1.14
N GLU A 175 -17.93 0.91 1.91
CA GLU A 175 -18.52 0.73 3.22
C GLU A 175 -17.44 0.92 4.30
N ILE A 176 -17.69 1.74 5.32
CA ILE A 176 -16.77 1.90 6.45
C ILE A 176 -16.85 0.64 7.32
N VAL A 177 -15.73 -0.07 7.43
CA VAL A 177 -15.59 -1.27 8.28
C VAL A 177 -15.08 -0.91 9.66
N ARG A 178 -14.13 0.04 9.74
CA ARG A 178 -13.50 0.42 11.01
C ARG A 178 -12.91 1.82 10.92
N VAL A 179 -13.00 2.57 12.01
CA VAL A 179 -12.27 3.84 12.21
C VAL A 179 -11.53 3.78 13.53
N ILE A 180 -10.23 4.09 13.52
CA ILE A 180 -9.41 4.25 14.73
C ILE A 180 -8.73 5.60 14.65
N ASP A 181 -8.98 6.44 15.63
CA ASP A 181 -8.35 7.75 15.76
C ASP A 181 -7.12 7.67 16.67
N THR A 182 -6.04 8.29 16.23
CA THR A 182 -4.79 8.41 16.99
C THR A 182 -4.31 9.86 16.95
N PRO A 183 -3.36 10.28 17.79
CA PRO A 183 -2.83 11.64 17.76
C PRO A 183 -2.24 12.07 16.41
N ASP A 184 -1.73 11.11 15.62
CA ASP A 184 -0.95 11.39 14.43
C ASP A 184 -1.66 11.01 13.11
N ALA A 185 -2.75 10.24 13.19
CA ALA A 185 -3.50 9.79 12.01
C ALA A 185 -4.90 9.27 12.38
N THR A 186 -5.83 9.38 11.44
CA THR A 186 -7.08 8.61 11.47
C THR A 186 -6.95 7.40 10.54
N HIS A 187 -7.10 6.21 11.10
CA HIS A 187 -6.97 4.95 10.38
C HIS A 187 -8.36 4.44 10.01
N ILE A 188 -8.65 4.41 8.71
CA ILE A 188 -9.98 4.05 8.20
C ILE A 188 -9.86 2.80 7.33
N ARG A 189 -10.65 1.78 7.66
CA ARG A 189 -10.81 0.58 6.82
C ARG A 189 -12.13 0.66 6.08
N TYR A 190 -12.04 0.52 4.78
CA TYR A 190 -13.19 0.47 3.88
C TYR A 190 -13.27 -0.88 3.20
N ARG A 191 -14.48 -1.35 2.93
CA ARG A 191 -14.77 -2.45 2.00
C ARG A 191 -15.24 -1.88 0.68
N VAL A 192 -14.74 -2.42 -0.41
CA VAL A 192 -15.24 -2.11 -1.76
C VAL A 192 -16.54 -2.85 -1.97
N VAL A 193 -17.62 -2.12 -2.23
CA VAL A 193 -18.92 -2.72 -2.59
C VAL A 193 -18.81 -3.20 -4.03
N LYS A 194 -19.01 -4.50 -4.25
CA LYS A 194 -19.02 -5.12 -5.56
C LYS A 194 -20.46 -5.46 -5.93
N ASP A 195 -20.88 -5.05 -7.11
CA ASP A 195 -22.19 -5.38 -7.69
C ASP A 195 -22.37 -6.87 -7.93
#